data_12d085017577c42f50fd688b2c885957
#
_entry.id   12d085017577c42f50fd688b2c885957
#
_cell.length_a   1.000
_cell.length_b   1.000
_cell.length_c   1.000
_cell.angle_alpha   90.00
_cell.angle_beta   90.00
_cell.angle_gamma   90.00
#
_symmetry.space_group_name_H-M   'P 1'
#
loop_
_entity.id
_entity.type
_entity.pdbx_description
1 polymer ?
#
loop_
_entity_poly.entity_id
_entity_poly.type
_entity_poly.pdbx_seq_one_letter_code
_entity_poly.pdbx_strand_id
1 'polypeptide(L)'
;AAVLLTALVLGGLIVAGAEGDILVVALIVAALTFGVLFVLPIGGADMPVVISLLNAFTGLAASATGFVLNSLLLIVAGMLVGASGTLLTLLMAKAMNRSVANVLFGAFGQVQTGAGGPRVDDGRTVRATSPEDVAVQLSFARKVIVVPGYGLAVAQAQHDVRQLAELLE
;
A
#
# COMPACT_ATOMS: atom_id res chain seq x y z
N ALA A 1 10.08 -14.71 2.59
CA ALA A 1 11.54 -14.81 2.83
C ALA A 1 12.18 -15.88 1.93
N ALA A 2 11.68 -17.14 1.92
CA ALA A 2 12.31 -18.24 1.16
C ALA A 2 12.39 -17.94 -0.35
N VAL A 3 11.29 -17.52 -0.98
CA VAL A 3 11.26 -17.21 -2.42
C VAL A 3 12.21 -16.08 -2.81
N LEU A 4 12.35 -15.06 -1.94
CA LEU A 4 13.32 -13.98 -2.18
C LEU A 4 14.76 -14.51 -2.12
N LEU A 5 15.07 -15.34 -1.11
CA LEU A 5 16.39 -15.96 -1.01
C LEU A 5 16.69 -16.84 -2.21
N THR A 6 15.73 -17.63 -2.68
CA THR A 6 15.89 -18.44 -3.89
C THR A 6 16.18 -17.57 -5.11
N ALA A 7 15.45 -16.47 -5.30
CA ALA A 7 15.68 -15.55 -6.42
C ALA A 7 17.07 -14.89 -6.33
N LEU A 8 17.51 -14.48 -5.13
CA LEU A 8 18.85 -13.91 -4.92
C LEU A 8 19.97 -14.92 -5.17
N VAL A 9 19.81 -16.16 -4.73
CA VAL A 9 20.81 -17.23 -4.97
C VAL A 9 20.88 -17.54 -6.46
N LEU A 10 19.74 -17.70 -7.16
CA LEU A 10 19.73 -17.93 -8.61
C LEU A 10 20.37 -16.78 -9.38
N GLY A 11 20.06 -15.54 -9.02
CA GLY A 11 20.69 -14.36 -9.62
C GLY A 11 22.19 -14.32 -9.37
N GLY A 12 22.63 -14.63 -8.14
CA GLY A 12 24.04 -14.71 -7.79
C GLY A 12 24.79 -15.79 -8.56
N LEU A 13 24.20 -16.97 -8.78
CA LEU A 13 24.78 -18.03 -9.57
C LEU A 13 24.96 -17.62 -11.05
N ILE A 14 23.97 -16.94 -11.62
CA ILE A 14 24.07 -16.43 -13.00
C ILE A 14 25.20 -15.39 -13.12
N VAL A 15 25.32 -14.48 -12.16
CA VAL A 15 26.40 -13.48 -12.12
C VAL A 15 27.75 -14.13 -11.93
N ALA A 16 27.82 -15.24 -11.18
CA ALA A 16 29.05 -16.01 -10.97
C ALA A 16 29.46 -16.84 -12.22
N GLY A 17 28.69 -16.78 -13.33
CA GLY A 17 29.01 -17.45 -14.59
C GLY A 17 28.35 -18.81 -14.74
N ALA A 18 27.34 -19.16 -13.95
CA ALA A 18 26.56 -20.36 -14.21
C ALA A 18 25.69 -20.15 -15.44
N GLU A 19 25.96 -20.89 -16.49
CA GLU A 19 25.22 -20.83 -17.77
C GLU A 19 24.10 -21.87 -17.78
N GLY A 20 22.92 -21.48 -18.27
CA GLY A 20 21.80 -22.39 -18.49
C GLY A 20 20.47 -21.64 -18.57
N ASP A 21 19.72 -21.86 -19.66
CA ASP A 21 18.40 -21.27 -19.88
C ASP A 21 17.42 -21.61 -18.73
N ILE A 22 17.59 -22.78 -18.11
CA ILE A 22 16.76 -23.23 -16.98
C ILE A 22 16.96 -22.33 -15.76
N LEU A 23 18.19 -21.85 -15.50
CA LEU A 23 18.46 -20.94 -14.37
C LEU A 23 17.78 -19.59 -14.58
N VAL A 24 17.79 -19.08 -15.81
CA VAL A 24 17.11 -17.83 -16.16
C VAL A 24 15.59 -17.96 -16.01
N VAL A 25 15.01 -19.05 -16.53
CA VAL A 25 13.58 -19.34 -16.39
C VAL A 25 13.20 -19.50 -14.92
N ALA A 26 14.00 -20.23 -14.13
CA ALA A 26 13.76 -20.41 -12.72
C ALA A 26 13.83 -19.08 -11.95
N LEU A 27 14.77 -18.20 -12.30
CA LEU A 27 14.87 -16.85 -11.72
C LEU A 27 13.61 -16.02 -12.04
N ILE A 28 13.15 -16.03 -13.28
CA ILE A 28 11.95 -15.30 -13.71
C ILE A 28 10.72 -15.81 -12.92
N VAL A 29 10.53 -17.12 -12.84
CA VAL A 29 9.41 -17.73 -12.10
C VAL A 29 9.48 -17.37 -10.61
N ALA A 30 10.67 -17.44 -10.00
CA ALA A 30 10.86 -17.06 -8.61
C ALA A 30 10.57 -15.56 -8.38
N ALA A 31 11.02 -14.69 -9.27
CA ALA A 31 10.78 -13.24 -9.19
C ALA A 31 9.29 -12.90 -9.34
N LEU A 32 8.58 -13.51 -10.29
CA LEU A 32 7.13 -13.33 -10.48
C LEU A 32 6.36 -13.82 -9.26
N THR A 33 6.69 -15.00 -8.76
CA THR A 33 6.06 -15.56 -7.55
C THR A 33 6.29 -14.66 -6.34
N PHE A 34 7.52 -14.15 -6.18
CA PHE A 34 7.82 -13.19 -5.13
C PHE A 34 6.99 -11.92 -5.26
N GLY A 35 6.87 -11.36 -6.46
CA GLY A 35 6.09 -10.14 -6.71
C GLY A 35 4.61 -10.30 -6.31
N VAL A 36 3.99 -11.42 -6.68
CA VAL A 36 2.61 -11.72 -6.30
C VAL A 36 2.46 -11.86 -4.78
N LEU A 37 3.32 -12.67 -4.14
CA LEU A 37 3.29 -12.89 -2.69
C LEU A 37 3.61 -11.63 -1.89
N PHE A 38 4.39 -10.71 -2.45
CA PHE A 38 4.75 -9.46 -1.82
C PHE A 38 3.56 -8.47 -1.81
N VAL A 39 2.80 -8.39 -2.89
CA VAL A 39 1.72 -7.40 -3.04
C VAL A 39 0.41 -7.87 -2.41
N LEU A 40 0.12 -9.18 -2.41
CA LEU A 40 -1.14 -9.73 -1.89
C LEU A 40 -1.52 -9.29 -0.45
N PRO A 41 -0.59 -9.24 0.53
CA PRO A 41 -0.94 -8.88 1.90
C PRO A 41 -1.10 -7.36 2.09
N ILE A 42 -0.80 -6.53 1.08
CA ILE A 42 -0.83 -5.07 1.22
C ILE A 42 -2.26 -4.57 1.13
N GLY A 43 -2.68 -3.79 2.11
CA GLY A 43 -4.02 -3.20 2.15
C GLY A 43 -4.24 -2.18 1.03
N GLY A 44 -5.49 -2.10 0.52
CA GLY A 44 -5.84 -1.18 -0.56
C GLY A 44 -5.54 0.30 -0.27
N ALA A 45 -5.60 0.71 0.98
CA ALA A 45 -5.26 2.08 1.40
C ALA A 45 -3.75 2.40 1.22
N ASP A 46 -2.88 1.41 1.38
CA ASP A 46 -1.43 1.56 1.25
C ASP A 46 -0.93 1.34 -0.19
N MET A 47 -1.80 0.83 -1.06
CA MET A 47 -1.46 0.46 -2.43
C MET A 47 -0.85 1.61 -3.26
N PRO A 48 -1.31 2.88 -3.18
CA PRO A 48 -0.71 3.99 -3.92
C PRO A 48 0.77 4.19 -3.58
N VAL A 49 1.17 4.03 -2.30
CA VAL A 49 2.56 4.14 -1.86
C VAL A 49 3.40 3.01 -2.43
N VAL A 50 2.87 1.79 -2.43
CA VAL A 50 3.54 0.60 -2.97
C VAL A 50 3.72 0.69 -4.48
N ILE A 51 2.70 1.14 -5.22
CA ILE A 51 2.79 1.34 -6.67
C ILE A 51 3.88 2.37 -7.01
N SER A 52 3.94 3.49 -6.27
CA SER A 52 4.96 4.51 -6.46
C SER A 52 6.37 3.95 -6.21
N LEU A 53 6.54 3.14 -5.15
CA LEU A 53 7.82 2.51 -4.83
C LEU A 53 8.25 1.50 -5.89
N LEU A 54 7.33 0.64 -6.35
CA LEU A 54 7.62 -0.35 -7.40
C LEU A 54 7.96 0.34 -8.72
N ASN A 55 7.30 1.47 -9.04
CA ASN A 55 7.66 2.27 -10.19
C ASN A 55 9.08 2.86 -10.07
N ALA A 56 9.48 3.31 -8.87
CA ALA A 56 10.84 3.76 -8.62
C ALA A 56 11.87 2.64 -8.87
N PHE A 57 11.59 1.42 -8.39
CA PHE A 57 12.46 0.26 -8.64
C PHE A 57 12.52 -0.13 -10.13
N THR A 58 11.41 -0.01 -10.84
CA THR A 58 11.38 -0.19 -12.30
C THR A 58 12.27 0.83 -13.01
N GLY A 59 12.24 2.09 -12.57
CA GLY A 59 13.15 3.14 -13.06
C GLY A 59 14.62 2.81 -12.84
N LEU A 60 14.98 2.33 -11.64
CA LEU A 60 16.35 1.88 -11.35
C LEU A 60 16.76 0.68 -12.20
N ALA A 61 15.88 -0.28 -12.42
CA ALA A 61 16.13 -1.43 -13.30
C ALA A 61 16.36 -0.98 -14.75
N ALA A 62 15.56 -0.04 -15.25
CA ALA A 62 15.75 0.56 -16.58
C ALA A 62 17.10 1.28 -16.70
N SER A 63 17.51 2.02 -15.66
CA SER A 63 18.82 2.67 -15.63
C SER A 63 19.97 1.65 -15.66
N ALA A 64 19.87 0.57 -14.86
CA ALA A 64 20.85 -0.51 -14.86
C ALA A 64 20.95 -1.18 -16.24
N THR A 65 19.82 -1.45 -16.89
CA THR A 65 19.78 -1.95 -18.28
C THR A 65 20.44 -0.97 -19.26
N GLY A 66 20.26 0.34 -19.03
CA GLY A 66 20.90 1.39 -19.81
C GLY A 66 22.43 1.32 -19.78
N PHE A 67 23.04 0.97 -18.65
CA PHE A 67 24.50 0.75 -18.55
C PHE A 67 24.95 -0.44 -19.41
N VAL A 68 24.19 -1.54 -19.37
CA VAL A 68 24.52 -2.75 -20.15
C VAL A 68 24.41 -2.47 -21.66
N LEU A 69 23.39 -1.71 -22.08
CA LEU A 69 23.13 -1.38 -23.48
C LEU A 69 23.87 -0.14 -23.99
N ASN A 70 24.68 0.52 -23.14
CA ASN A 70 25.33 1.80 -23.42
C ASN A 70 24.34 2.88 -23.93
N SER A 71 23.11 2.88 -23.39
CA SER A 71 22.06 3.81 -23.79
C SER A 71 21.93 4.94 -22.75
N LEU A 72 22.45 6.09 -23.07
CA LEU A 72 22.37 7.29 -22.22
C LEU A 72 20.91 7.69 -21.93
N LEU A 73 20.02 7.49 -22.90
CA LEU A 73 18.60 7.78 -22.74
C LEU A 73 17.99 6.94 -21.60
N LEU A 74 18.22 5.62 -21.60
CA LEU A 74 17.72 4.73 -20.56
C LEU A 74 18.32 5.02 -19.19
N ILE A 75 19.62 5.35 -19.14
CA ILE A 75 20.29 5.72 -17.89
C ILE A 75 19.63 6.95 -17.28
N VAL A 76 19.52 8.04 -18.05
CA VAL A 76 18.97 9.31 -17.54
C VAL A 76 17.49 9.17 -17.22
N ALA A 77 16.69 8.61 -18.11
CA ALA A 77 15.26 8.41 -17.88
C ALA A 77 14.99 7.53 -16.66
N GLY A 78 15.72 6.40 -16.54
CA GLY A 78 15.59 5.49 -15.42
C GLY A 78 15.99 6.12 -14.07
N MET A 79 17.07 6.92 -14.05
CA MET A 79 17.47 7.65 -12.84
C MET A 79 16.42 8.71 -12.43
N LEU A 80 15.87 9.44 -13.38
CA LEU A 80 14.82 10.43 -13.10
C LEU A 80 13.56 9.79 -12.53
N VAL A 81 13.13 8.67 -13.13
CA VAL A 81 11.96 7.91 -12.62
C VAL A 81 12.25 7.31 -11.25
N GLY A 82 13.44 6.75 -11.04
CA GLY A 82 13.85 6.21 -9.75
C GLY A 82 13.87 7.27 -8.65
N ALA A 83 14.46 8.42 -8.92
CA ALA A 83 14.54 9.53 -7.97
C ALA A 83 13.15 10.12 -7.67
N SER A 84 12.39 10.48 -8.71
CA SER A 84 11.06 11.07 -8.55
C SER A 84 10.06 10.12 -7.87
N GLY A 85 10.08 8.83 -8.23
CA GLY A 85 9.25 7.81 -7.62
C GLY A 85 9.59 7.59 -6.15
N THR A 86 10.87 7.63 -5.78
CA THR A 86 11.30 7.54 -4.37
C THR A 86 10.81 8.73 -3.56
N LEU A 87 10.98 9.95 -4.07
CA LEU A 87 10.49 11.17 -3.41
C LEU A 87 8.97 11.14 -3.24
N LEU A 88 8.26 10.75 -4.30
CA LEU A 88 6.80 10.64 -4.25
C LEU A 88 6.35 9.61 -3.20
N THR A 89 7.00 8.45 -3.15
CA THR A 89 6.72 7.41 -2.14
C THR A 89 6.87 7.94 -0.72
N LEU A 90 7.96 8.66 -0.43
CA LEU A 90 8.20 9.25 0.88
C LEU A 90 7.17 10.31 1.24
N LEU A 91 6.82 11.20 0.29
CA LEU A 91 5.82 12.24 0.51
C LEU A 91 4.42 11.65 0.73
N MET A 92 4.05 10.62 -0.05
CA MET A 92 2.76 9.94 0.12
C MET A 92 2.66 9.21 1.46
N ALA A 93 3.70 8.46 1.85
CA ALA A 93 3.74 7.79 3.15
C ALA A 93 3.62 8.81 4.30
N LYS A 94 4.34 9.93 4.21
CA LYS A 94 4.25 11.04 5.18
C LYS A 94 2.85 11.66 5.22
N ALA A 95 2.22 11.89 4.07
CA ALA A 95 0.87 12.43 3.99
C ALA A 95 -0.17 11.49 4.62
N MET A 96 0.05 10.19 4.55
CA MET A 96 -0.78 9.17 5.19
C MET A 96 -0.43 8.95 6.66
N ASN A 97 0.52 9.71 7.21
CA ASN A 97 1.04 9.56 8.58
C ASN A 97 1.55 8.13 8.87
N ARG A 98 2.19 7.51 7.89
CA ARG A 98 2.76 6.16 7.98
C ARG A 98 4.20 6.15 7.51
N SER A 99 5.02 5.28 8.07
CA SER A 99 6.36 5.05 7.53
C SER A 99 6.31 4.08 6.36
N VAL A 100 7.21 4.24 5.37
CA VAL A 100 7.31 3.32 4.23
C VAL A 100 7.55 1.88 4.73
N ALA A 101 8.35 1.70 5.79
CA ALA A 101 8.57 0.40 6.40
C ALA A 101 7.27 -0.21 6.94
N ASN A 102 6.41 0.58 7.59
CA ASN A 102 5.10 0.10 8.05
C ASN A 102 4.16 -0.28 6.90
N VAL A 103 4.22 0.45 5.79
CA VAL A 103 3.43 0.13 4.59
C VAL A 103 3.88 -1.20 3.98
N LEU A 104 5.20 -1.43 3.89
CA LEU A 104 5.77 -2.63 3.28
C LEU A 104 5.70 -3.86 4.19
N PHE A 105 5.97 -3.68 5.48
CA PHE A 105 6.15 -4.79 6.42
C PHE A 105 5.05 -4.90 7.45
N GLY A 106 4.23 -3.87 7.65
CA GLY A 106 3.12 -3.88 8.61
C GLY A 106 2.05 -4.91 8.29
N ALA A 107 1.90 -5.30 7.03
CA ALA A 107 1.00 -6.36 6.60
C ALA A 107 1.54 -7.77 6.82
N PHE A 108 2.88 -7.94 6.97
CA PHE A 108 3.52 -9.21 7.24
C PHE A 108 3.48 -9.51 8.74
N GLY A 109 2.46 -10.20 9.20
CA GLY A 109 2.30 -10.60 10.60
C GLY A 109 0.98 -10.16 11.26
N GLN A 110 0.18 -9.37 10.58
CA GLN A 110 -1.19 -9.14 10.99
C GLN A 110 -2.11 -10.07 10.19
N VAL A 111 -2.77 -10.98 10.89
CA VAL A 111 -3.91 -11.70 10.32
C VAL A 111 -4.91 -10.61 9.93
N GLN A 112 -5.16 -10.43 8.63
CA GLN A 112 -6.21 -9.52 8.16
C GLN A 112 -7.56 -10.05 8.63
N THR A 113 -7.98 -9.66 9.80
CA THR A 113 -9.39 -9.60 10.12
C THR A 113 -9.94 -8.42 9.34
N GLY A 114 -10.81 -8.72 8.37
CA GLY A 114 -11.30 -7.80 7.34
C GLY A 114 -11.64 -6.39 7.82
N ALA A 115 -11.46 -5.45 6.90
CA ALA A 115 -11.76 -4.01 6.93
C ALA A 115 -12.26 -3.45 8.29
N GLY A 116 -11.32 -3.21 9.21
CA GLY A 116 -11.58 -2.64 10.52
C GLY A 116 -10.27 -2.71 11.29
N GLY A 117 -9.80 -1.56 11.82
CA GLY A 117 -8.58 -1.47 12.62
C GLY A 117 -8.51 -2.49 13.75
N PRO A 118 -7.41 -2.55 14.53
CA PRO A 118 -7.26 -3.54 15.58
C PRO A 118 -8.50 -3.50 16.48
N ARG A 119 -9.32 -4.54 16.38
CA ARG A 119 -10.33 -4.78 17.40
C ARG A 119 -9.56 -5.10 18.67
N VAL A 120 -9.38 -4.11 19.49
CA VAL A 120 -9.20 -4.35 20.91
C VAL A 120 -10.52 -5.01 21.33
N ASP A 121 -10.47 -6.30 21.58
CA ASP A 121 -11.59 -7.03 22.15
C ASP A 121 -11.70 -6.60 23.61
N ASP A 122 -12.27 -5.41 23.80
CA ASP A 122 -12.50 -4.85 25.16
C ASP A 122 -13.84 -5.32 25.74
N GLY A 123 -14.41 -6.39 25.20
CA GLY A 123 -15.65 -6.98 25.64
C GLY A 123 -16.90 -6.13 25.34
N ARG A 124 -16.77 -5.05 24.56
CA ARG A 124 -17.91 -4.22 24.17
C ARG A 124 -18.60 -4.85 22.95
N THR A 125 -19.84 -5.22 23.12
CA THR A 125 -20.67 -5.68 22.02
C THR A 125 -21.14 -4.49 21.18
N VAL A 126 -20.99 -4.61 19.86
CA VAL A 126 -21.57 -3.64 18.92
C VAL A 126 -23.09 -3.83 18.93
N ARG A 127 -23.83 -2.82 19.38
CA ARG A 127 -25.29 -2.80 19.34
C ARG A 127 -25.74 -2.25 18.00
N ALA A 128 -26.55 -3.02 17.29
CA ALA A 128 -27.26 -2.50 16.12
C ALA A 128 -28.30 -1.47 16.57
N THR A 129 -28.40 -0.36 15.87
CA THR A 129 -29.36 0.72 16.14
C THR A 129 -30.07 1.12 14.86
N SER A 130 -31.24 1.71 14.98
CA SER A 130 -31.99 2.25 13.83
C SER A 130 -31.74 3.75 13.65
N PRO A 131 -31.99 4.31 12.45
CA PRO A 131 -31.91 5.75 12.23
C PRO A 131 -32.81 6.55 13.18
N GLU A 132 -33.96 6.01 13.55
CA GLU A 132 -34.92 6.62 14.47
C GLU A 132 -34.35 6.71 15.89
N ASP A 133 -33.71 5.62 16.37
CA ASP A 133 -33.05 5.61 17.68
C ASP A 133 -31.91 6.62 17.75
N VAL A 134 -31.16 6.79 16.66
CA VAL A 134 -30.09 7.78 16.56
C VAL A 134 -30.66 9.19 16.55
N ALA A 135 -31.74 9.45 15.85
CA ALA A 135 -32.39 10.76 15.82
C ALA A 135 -32.88 11.18 17.22
N VAL A 136 -33.46 10.24 17.97
CA VAL A 136 -33.85 10.49 19.37
C VAL A 136 -32.62 10.82 20.23
N GLN A 137 -31.52 10.08 20.08
CA GLN A 137 -30.29 10.38 20.84
C GLN A 137 -29.71 11.76 20.49
N LEU A 138 -29.73 12.13 19.21
CA LEU A 138 -29.22 13.42 18.75
C LEU A 138 -30.07 14.58 19.29
N SER A 139 -31.38 14.42 19.39
CA SER A 139 -32.27 15.48 19.92
C SER A 139 -32.02 15.84 21.38
N PHE A 140 -31.42 14.92 22.17
CA PHE A 140 -31.04 15.16 23.56
C PHE A 140 -29.55 15.47 23.75
N ALA A 141 -28.77 15.41 22.67
CA ALA A 141 -27.33 15.63 22.74
C ALA A 141 -27.00 17.13 22.92
N ARG A 142 -26.17 17.45 23.91
CA ARG A 142 -25.67 18.83 24.11
C ARG A 142 -24.52 19.19 23.19
N LYS A 143 -23.82 18.21 22.68
CA LYS A 143 -22.67 18.38 21.78
C LYS A 143 -22.54 17.13 20.89
N VAL A 144 -22.48 17.35 19.61
CA VAL A 144 -22.27 16.31 18.61
C VAL A 144 -20.92 16.54 17.95
N ILE A 145 -20.07 15.50 17.88
CA ILE A 145 -18.78 15.54 17.21
C ILE A 145 -18.83 14.53 16.09
N VAL A 146 -18.75 14.99 14.84
CA VAL A 146 -18.69 14.13 13.66
C VAL A 146 -17.23 13.95 13.27
N VAL A 147 -16.77 12.69 13.21
CA VAL A 147 -15.41 12.34 12.80
C VAL A 147 -15.50 11.64 11.43
N PRO A 148 -15.36 12.37 10.32
CA PRO A 148 -15.47 11.78 8.99
C PRO A 148 -14.26 10.88 8.70
N GLY A 149 -14.53 9.72 8.10
CA GLY A 149 -13.51 8.83 7.57
C GLY A 149 -13.51 8.83 6.04
N TYR A 150 -12.53 8.15 5.44
CA TYR A 150 -12.40 8.03 3.99
C TYR A 150 -13.65 7.41 3.32
N GLY A 151 -14.34 6.50 4.01
CA GLY A 151 -15.58 5.90 3.53
C GLY A 151 -16.67 6.92 3.19
N LEU A 152 -16.72 8.04 3.92
CA LEU A 152 -17.67 9.13 3.65
C LEU A 152 -17.40 9.77 2.27
N ALA A 153 -16.13 9.98 1.93
CA ALA A 153 -15.73 10.55 0.64
C ALA A 153 -16.03 9.57 -0.52
N VAL A 154 -15.79 8.27 -0.33
CA VAL A 154 -16.07 7.22 -1.31
C VAL A 154 -17.57 7.10 -1.56
N ALA A 155 -18.38 7.18 -0.51
CA ALA A 155 -19.84 7.14 -0.60
C ALA A 155 -20.45 8.47 -1.10
N GLN A 156 -19.65 9.52 -1.26
CA GLN A 156 -20.08 10.89 -1.61
C GLN A 156 -21.14 11.46 -0.66
N ALA A 157 -21.15 10.99 0.60
CA ALA A 157 -22.13 11.33 1.62
C ALA A 157 -21.77 12.58 2.44
N GLN A 158 -20.78 13.38 2.02
CA GLN A 158 -20.38 14.62 2.69
C GLN A 158 -21.50 15.67 2.72
N HIS A 159 -22.37 15.66 1.72
CA HIS A 159 -23.51 16.57 1.64
C HIS A 159 -24.58 16.22 2.67
N ASP A 160 -24.83 14.94 2.88
CA ASP A 160 -25.81 14.46 3.88
C ASP A 160 -25.35 14.81 5.31
N VAL A 161 -24.03 14.66 5.57
CA VAL A 161 -23.44 15.06 6.87
C VAL A 161 -23.54 16.57 7.07
N ARG A 162 -23.34 17.36 6.03
CA ARG A 162 -23.53 18.82 6.11
C ARG A 162 -24.98 19.18 6.45
N GLN A 163 -25.96 18.58 5.76
CA GLN A 163 -27.37 18.79 6.06
C GLN A 163 -27.71 18.40 7.50
N LEU A 164 -27.18 17.28 7.98
CA LEU A 164 -27.34 16.87 9.37
C LEU A 164 -26.78 17.92 10.33
N ALA A 165 -25.61 18.47 10.05
CA ALA A 165 -24.99 19.51 10.88
C ALA A 165 -25.83 20.79 10.91
N GLU A 166 -26.34 21.22 9.74
CA GLU A 166 -27.26 22.39 9.61
C GLU A 166 -28.59 22.21 10.37
N LEU A 167 -29.05 20.96 10.55
CA LEU A 167 -30.26 20.64 11.33
C LEU A 167 -30.01 20.57 12.83
N LEU A 168 -28.76 20.38 13.23
CA LEU A 168 -28.38 20.27 14.66
C LEU A 168 -27.93 21.62 15.27
N GLU A 169 -27.66 22.63 14.44
CA GLU A 169 -27.34 24.02 14.85
C GLU A 169 -28.63 24.83 15.11
#